data_6a050cd0f7dce245429e29c79e15c35c
#
_entry.id   6a050cd0f7dce245429e29c79e15c35c
#
_cell.length_a   1.000
_cell.length_b   1.000
_cell.length_c   1.000
_cell.angle_alpha   90.00
_cell.angle_beta   90.00
_cell.angle_gamma   90.00
#
_symmetry.space_group_name_H-M   'P 1'
#
loop_
_entity.id
_entity.type
_entity.pdbx_description
1 polymer ?
#
loop_
_entity_poly.entity_id
_entity_poly.type
_entity_poly.pdbx_seq_one_letter_code
_entity_poly.pdbx_strand_id
1 'polypeptide(L)'
;MTTIVAGSPAKFIVTVLKDGKPVALEPDISMRVLSMTGRTVLVETRVLDPDQPGSSFEDGLVAISLDAAETGALPPGNSLLVLSGPFGLHRFKLNIETLFESTRNSLFIRDLVIDEIRGDRLMSAAAGVLQGIDVSDDYLWEKVRAAESEMAHTLRVPLVPTHFFAYRPTDAQIAELDGMAWDIDPPYDYSPDMFQGDQWGFIVTRQRPIIDVKHLRFAYPSQDKGFLDIPVDWIRYDAKAGHIRIVPSSPAVFMSMSAFIMTALTGGRSIPFMMQLEYSAGLVDAETKFPELLDAIKKMAVLKIVGDAFLPKSGSISGDGLSESISIDMEEYQGTIDHIINGPKDSNGGLMTKIHGIRLVIM
;
A
#
# COMPACT_ATOMS: atom_id res chain seq x y z
N MET A 1 1.44 -8.08 22.23
CA MET A 1 0.42 -7.47 21.39
C MET A 1 -0.10 -8.57 20.48
N THR A 2 -1.40 -8.78 20.37
CA THR A 2 -1.94 -9.87 19.55
C THR A 2 -2.38 -9.30 18.22
N THR A 3 -1.88 -9.85 17.12
CA THR A 3 -2.29 -9.45 15.78
C THR A 3 -3.37 -10.40 15.27
N ILE A 4 -4.43 -9.84 14.72
CA ILE A 4 -5.58 -10.57 14.16
C ILE A 4 -5.78 -10.11 12.72
N VAL A 5 -6.04 -11.07 11.84
CA VAL A 5 -6.36 -10.79 10.45
C VAL A 5 -7.86 -10.64 10.28
N ALA A 6 -8.32 -9.48 9.79
CA ALA A 6 -9.73 -9.22 9.52
C ALA A 6 -10.30 -10.22 8.49
N GLY A 7 -11.49 -10.74 8.75
CA GLY A 7 -12.14 -11.72 7.89
C GLY A 7 -11.62 -13.16 8.02
N SER A 8 -10.64 -13.41 8.91
CA SER A 8 -10.16 -14.77 9.22
C SER A 8 -10.48 -15.14 10.66
N PRO A 9 -10.91 -16.38 10.94
CA PRO A 9 -11.17 -16.78 12.33
C PRO A 9 -9.87 -16.70 13.14
N ALA A 10 -9.93 -16.08 14.30
CA ALA A 10 -8.78 -15.89 15.17
C ALA A 10 -8.97 -16.62 16.51
N LYS A 11 -7.93 -17.32 16.95
CA LYS A 11 -7.86 -17.93 18.29
C LYS A 11 -6.58 -17.49 18.97
N PHE A 12 -6.70 -16.99 20.18
CA PHE A 12 -5.55 -16.57 20.96
C PHE A 12 -5.84 -16.73 22.45
N ILE A 13 -4.79 -16.81 23.25
CA ILE A 13 -4.88 -16.97 24.69
C ILE A 13 -4.37 -15.68 25.33
N VAL A 14 -5.12 -15.16 26.29
CA VAL A 14 -4.69 -14.02 27.10
C VAL A 14 -4.49 -14.47 28.53
N THR A 15 -3.45 -13.96 29.19
CA THR A 15 -3.19 -14.21 30.60
C THR A 15 -3.65 -13.01 31.41
N VAL A 16 -4.54 -13.23 32.37
CA VAL A 16 -4.96 -12.19 33.29
C VAL A 16 -4.00 -12.16 34.48
N LEU A 17 -3.31 -11.03 34.63
CA LEU A 17 -2.31 -10.83 35.66
C LEU A 17 -2.80 -9.79 36.69
N LYS A 18 -2.56 -10.02 37.97
CA LYS A 18 -2.68 -9.04 39.04
C LYS A 18 -1.33 -8.97 39.75
N ASP A 19 -0.78 -7.77 39.84
CA ASP A 19 0.56 -7.54 40.41
C ASP A 19 1.65 -8.41 39.79
N GLY A 20 1.54 -8.67 38.47
CA GLY A 20 2.49 -9.47 37.68
C GLY A 20 2.37 -11.00 37.87
N LYS A 21 1.35 -11.49 38.58
CA LYS A 21 1.10 -12.93 38.78
C LYS A 21 -0.24 -13.33 38.16
N PRO A 22 -0.33 -14.55 37.56
CA PRO A 22 -1.59 -15.10 37.10
C PRO A 22 -2.62 -15.14 38.22
N VAL A 23 -3.86 -14.80 37.90
CA VAL A 23 -4.98 -14.80 38.85
C VAL A 23 -5.94 -15.89 38.49
N ALA A 24 -6.29 -16.74 39.45
CA ALA A 24 -7.40 -17.68 39.28
C ALA A 24 -8.68 -16.93 38.98
N LEU A 25 -9.37 -17.35 37.95
CA LEU A 25 -10.56 -16.68 37.41
C LEU A 25 -11.81 -17.48 37.79
N GLU A 26 -12.88 -16.77 38.06
CA GLU A 26 -14.19 -17.37 38.23
C GLU A 26 -14.89 -17.56 36.88
N PRO A 27 -15.87 -18.48 36.76
CA PRO A 27 -16.49 -18.81 35.47
C PRO A 27 -17.29 -17.68 34.80
N ASP A 28 -17.56 -16.58 35.48
CA ASP A 28 -18.38 -15.48 34.96
C ASP A 28 -17.53 -14.34 34.35
N ILE A 29 -16.80 -14.69 33.27
CA ILE A 29 -15.99 -13.73 32.53
C ILE A 29 -16.74 -13.33 31.27
N SER A 30 -16.91 -12.05 31.09
CA SER A 30 -17.42 -11.51 29.82
C SER A 30 -16.33 -10.78 29.03
N MET A 31 -16.39 -10.93 27.70
CA MET A 31 -15.52 -10.22 26.78
C MET A 31 -16.30 -9.31 25.86
N ARG A 32 -15.65 -8.26 25.39
CA ARG A 32 -16.12 -7.40 24.30
C ARG A 32 -14.93 -6.75 23.60
N VAL A 33 -15.10 -6.37 22.34
CA VAL A 33 -14.10 -5.59 21.60
C VAL A 33 -14.64 -4.19 21.38
N LEU A 34 -13.82 -3.19 21.71
CA LEU A 34 -14.15 -1.77 21.59
C LEU A 34 -13.19 -1.10 20.59
N SER A 35 -13.61 0.03 20.04
CA SER A 35 -12.70 0.95 19.39
C SER A 35 -11.62 1.44 20.35
N MET A 36 -10.48 1.91 19.87
CA MET A 36 -9.40 2.45 20.72
C MET A 36 -9.86 3.61 21.59
N THR A 37 -10.89 4.35 21.18
CA THR A 37 -11.50 5.42 21.99
C THR A 37 -12.38 4.88 23.12
N GLY A 38 -12.68 3.58 23.11
CA GLY A 38 -13.58 2.92 24.08
C GLY A 38 -15.06 3.29 23.95
N ARG A 39 -15.42 4.06 22.91
CA ARG A 39 -16.80 4.58 22.74
C ARG A 39 -17.70 3.68 21.90
N THR A 40 -17.13 2.93 20.96
CA THR A 40 -17.89 2.08 20.04
C THR A 40 -17.64 0.62 20.36
N VAL A 41 -18.70 -0.16 20.54
CA VAL A 41 -18.65 -1.62 20.67
C VAL A 41 -18.53 -2.19 19.25
N LEU A 42 -17.45 -2.94 19.00
CA LEU A 42 -17.18 -3.57 17.72
C LEU A 42 -17.60 -5.04 17.71
N VAL A 43 -17.39 -5.74 18.83
CA VAL A 43 -17.93 -7.08 19.07
C VAL A 43 -18.73 -7.03 20.38
N GLU A 44 -19.96 -7.52 20.30
CA GLU A 44 -20.89 -7.47 21.44
C GLU A 44 -20.39 -8.31 22.62
N THR A 45 -20.85 -7.93 23.79
CA THR A 45 -20.49 -8.59 25.05
C THR A 45 -21.00 -10.04 25.07
N ARG A 46 -20.10 -10.98 25.30
CA ARG A 46 -20.44 -12.39 25.51
C ARG A 46 -19.69 -12.97 26.71
N VAL A 47 -20.32 -13.96 27.38
CA VAL A 47 -19.66 -14.74 28.43
C VAL A 47 -18.77 -15.79 27.81
N LEU A 48 -17.58 -15.94 28.36
CA LEU A 48 -16.59 -16.92 27.88
C LEU A 48 -16.81 -18.27 28.54
N ASP A 49 -16.67 -19.31 27.73
CA ASP A 49 -16.79 -20.69 28.17
C ASP A 49 -15.48 -21.12 28.89
N PRO A 50 -15.52 -21.48 30.17
CA PRO A 50 -14.35 -21.94 30.91
C PRO A 50 -13.77 -23.26 30.36
N ASP A 51 -14.61 -24.10 29.74
CA ASP A 51 -14.22 -25.39 29.18
C ASP A 51 -13.68 -25.29 27.74
N GLN A 52 -13.55 -24.07 27.20
CA GLN A 52 -13.00 -23.86 25.87
C GLN A 52 -11.55 -24.37 25.79
N PRO A 53 -11.19 -25.17 24.74
CA PRO A 53 -9.83 -25.70 24.57
C PRO A 53 -8.77 -24.60 24.58
N GLY A 54 -7.86 -24.66 25.54
CA GLY A 54 -6.79 -23.67 25.78
C GLY A 54 -7.08 -22.71 26.92
N SER A 55 -8.28 -22.75 27.54
CA SER A 55 -8.57 -22.03 28.77
C SER A 55 -8.09 -22.83 29.98
N SER A 56 -7.49 -22.15 30.94
CA SER A 56 -7.20 -22.65 32.30
C SER A 56 -7.45 -21.51 33.27
N PHE A 57 -8.68 -21.44 33.75
CA PHE A 57 -9.08 -20.34 34.63
C PHE A 57 -8.33 -20.37 35.97
N GLU A 58 -7.91 -21.56 36.42
CA GLU A 58 -7.07 -21.69 37.60
C GLU A 58 -5.70 -21.01 37.42
N ASP A 59 -5.16 -21.03 36.21
CA ASP A 59 -3.87 -20.41 35.85
C ASP A 59 -4.03 -19.01 35.26
N GLY A 60 -5.23 -18.46 35.27
CA GLY A 60 -5.51 -17.14 34.70
C GLY A 60 -5.48 -17.09 33.17
N LEU A 61 -5.55 -18.23 32.48
CA LEU A 61 -5.52 -18.32 31.03
C LEU A 61 -6.92 -18.35 30.45
N VAL A 62 -7.19 -17.45 29.52
CA VAL A 62 -8.49 -17.33 28.84
C VAL A 62 -8.28 -17.49 27.34
N ALA A 63 -8.83 -18.55 26.77
CA ALA A 63 -8.87 -18.74 25.33
C ALA A 63 -10.03 -17.90 24.73
N ILE A 64 -9.73 -17.14 23.71
CA ILE A 64 -10.65 -16.30 23.00
C ILE A 64 -10.68 -16.75 21.55
N SER A 65 -11.87 -16.98 21.02
CA SER A 65 -12.08 -17.23 19.59
C SER A 65 -13.00 -16.17 19.03
N LEU A 66 -12.58 -15.56 17.95
CA LEU A 66 -13.39 -14.67 17.12
C LEU A 66 -13.64 -15.38 15.79
N ASP A 67 -14.86 -15.36 15.31
CA ASP A 67 -15.16 -15.93 14.00
C ASP A 67 -14.78 -14.97 12.87
N ALA A 68 -14.89 -15.43 11.60
CA ALA A 68 -14.55 -14.63 10.45
C ALA A 68 -15.44 -13.40 10.26
N ALA A 69 -16.70 -13.48 10.68
CA ALA A 69 -17.62 -12.34 10.61
C ALA A 69 -17.30 -11.29 11.66
N GLU A 70 -16.99 -11.72 12.89
CA GLU A 70 -16.58 -10.82 13.97
C GLU A 70 -15.28 -10.12 13.64
N THR A 71 -14.26 -10.85 13.15
CA THR A 71 -12.99 -10.24 12.75
C THR A 71 -13.11 -9.34 11.52
N GLY A 72 -13.99 -9.68 10.57
CA GLY A 72 -14.29 -8.87 9.40
C GLY A 72 -15.01 -7.55 9.72
N ALA A 73 -15.73 -7.50 10.83
CA ALA A 73 -16.37 -6.28 11.30
C ALA A 73 -15.42 -5.32 12.05
N LEU A 74 -14.20 -5.78 12.39
CA LEU A 74 -13.21 -4.95 13.08
C LEU A 74 -12.52 -4.00 12.10
N PRO A 75 -12.46 -2.69 12.41
CA PRO A 75 -11.72 -1.75 11.59
C PRO A 75 -10.21 -2.03 11.62
N PRO A 76 -9.49 -1.79 10.51
CA PRO A 76 -8.03 -1.89 10.49
C PRO A 76 -7.36 -1.02 11.55
N GLY A 77 -6.23 -1.49 12.06
CA GLY A 77 -5.48 -0.81 13.10
C GLY A 77 -5.76 -1.35 14.49
N ASN A 78 -5.65 -0.47 15.50
CA ASN A 78 -5.72 -0.90 16.89
C ASN A 78 -7.16 -0.92 17.42
N SER A 79 -7.52 -2.03 18.06
CA SER A 79 -8.76 -2.19 18.81
C SER A 79 -8.47 -2.62 20.27
N LEU A 80 -9.46 -2.53 21.13
CA LEU A 80 -9.32 -2.81 22.55
C LEU A 80 -10.21 -4.01 22.95
N LEU A 81 -9.57 -5.14 23.25
CA LEU A 81 -10.25 -6.25 23.89
C LEU A 81 -10.40 -5.96 25.38
N VAL A 82 -11.61 -6.08 25.89
CA VAL A 82 -11.93 -5.84 27.29
C VAL A 82 -12.49 -7.11 27.89
N LEU A 83 -11.82 -7.62 28.90
CA LEU A 83 -12.32 -8.69 29.76
C LEU A 83 -12.83 -8.08 31.05
N SER A 84 -14.01 -8.50 31.47
CA SER A 84 -14.62 -8.08 32.74
C SER A 84 -15.15 -9.28 33.49
N GLY A 85 -14.93 -9.27 34.79
CA GLY A 85 -15.35 -10.33 35.72
C GLY A 85 -15.12 -9.89 37.14
N PRO A 86 -15.24 -10.82 38.12
CA PRO A 86 -14.99 -10.53 39.54
C PRO A 86 -13.60 -9.99 39.85
N PHE A 87 -12.64 -10.29 38.99
CA PHE A 87 -11.23 -9.79 39.04
C PHE A 87 -11.10 -8.32 38.62
N GLY A 88 -12.18 -7.70 38.14
CA GLY A 88 -12.19 -6.35 37.63
C GLY A 88 -12.22 -6.27 36.11
N LEU A 89 -11.64 -5.20 35.56
CA LEU A 89 -11.66 -4.91 34.14
C LEU A 89 -10.22 -4.88 33.58
N HIS A 90 -9.92 -5.80 32.67
CA HIS A 90 -8.65 -5.88 31.99
C HIS A 90 -8.76 -5.51 30.52
N ARG A 91 -7.77 -4.78 30.00
CA ARG A 91 -7.74 -4.27 28.64
C ARG A 91 -6.51 -4.77 27.91
N PHE A 92 -6.73 -5.34 26.74
CA PHE A 92 -5.68 -5.86 25.87
C PHE A 92 -5.76 -5.15 24.53
N LYS A 93 -4.61 -4.72 24.02
CA LYS A 93 -4.53 -4.10 22.71
C LYS A 93 -4.50 -5.19 21.65
N LEU A 94 -5.44 -5.15 20.71
CA LEU A 94 -5.46 -5.98 19.51
C LEU A 94 -5.02 -5.13 18.34
N ASN A 95 -4.15 -5.66 17.50
CA ASN A 95 -3.82 -5.10 16.21
C ASN A 95 -4.63 -5.85 15.15
N ILE A 96 -5.46 -5.14 14.42
CA ILE A 96 -6.28 -5.71 13.35
C ILE A 96 -5.60 -5.40 12.03
N GLU A 97 -5.08 -6.42 11.41
CA GLU A 97 -4.52 -6.33 10.06
C GLU A 97 -5.56 -6.84 9.07
N THR A 98 -5.81 -6.09 8.03
CA THR A 98 -6.56 -6.60 6.91
C THR A 98 -5.58 -7.40 6.05
N LEU A 99 -5.95 -8.63 5.69
CA LEU A 99 -5.18 -9.44 4.73
C LEU A 99 -4.88 -8.67 3.43
N PHE A 100 -5.66 -7.63 3.18
CA PHE A 100 -5.64 -6.83 1.98
C PHE A 100 -4.68 -5.64 2.04
N GLU A 101 -4.41 -5.06 3.21
CA GLU A 101 -3.57 -3.86 3.30
C GLU A 101 -2.07 -4.17 3.43
N SER A 102 -1.70 -5.24 4.14
CA SER A 102 -0.27 -5.47 4.42
C SER A 102 0.45 -6.26 3.33
N THR A 103 -0.21 -7.19 2.64
CA THR A 103 0.46 -8.06 1.66
C THR A 103 0.29 -7.61 0.21
N ARG A 104 -0.79 -6.89 -0.13
CA ARG A 104 -1.07 -6.48 -1.50
C ARG A 104 -0.57 -5.09 -1.87
N ASN A 105 -0.30 -4.24 -0.88
CA ASN A 105 0.27 -2.90 -1.07
C ASN A 105 1.78 -2.85 -0.86
N SER A 106 2.45 -3.99 -0.75
CA SER A 106 3.90 -4.10 -0.59
C SER A 106 4.47 -5.12 -1.56
N LEU A 107 5.68 -4.86 -2.04
CA LEU A 107 6.49 -5.82 -2.81
C LEU A 107 7.07 -6.94 -1.93
N PHE A 108 7.04 -6.77 -0.60
CA PHE A 108 7.72 -7.66 0.33
C PHE A 108 6.76 -8.44 1.22
N ILE A 109 7.16 -9.66 1.53
CA ILE A 109 6.61 -10.42 2.65
C ILE A 109 7.32 -9.92 3.90
N ARG A 110 6.55 -9.42 4.87
CA ARG A 110 7.07 -8.72 6.07
C ARG A 110 8.18 -9.49 6.78
N ASP A 111 7.90 -10.72 7.17
CA ASP A 111 8.84 -11.49 8.01
C ASP A 111 10.14 -11.80 7.25
N LEU A 112 10.05 -12.12 5.95
CA LEU A 112 11.22 -12.41 5.14
C LEU A 112 12.13 -11.19 4.96
N VAL A 113 11.56 -10.02 4.66
CA VAL A 113 12.36 -8.81 4.45
C VAL A 113 12.98 -8.30 5.75
N ILE A 114 12.31 -8.48 6.89
CA ILE A 114 12.85 -8.11 8.21
C ILE A 114 14.08 -8.96 8.53
N ASP A 115 14.01 -10.28 8.28
CA ASP A 115 15.16 -11.17 8.48
C ASP A 115 16.33 -10.81 7.55
N GLU A 116 16.05 -10.48 6.29
CA GLU A 116 17.08 -10.03 5.34
C GLU A 116 17.74 -8.72 5.79
N ILE A 117 16.96 -7.74 6.27
CA ILE A 117 17.48 -6.47 6.78
C ILE A 117 18.35 -6.69 8.02
N ARG A 118 17.93 -7.55 8.94
CA ARG A 118 18.74 -7.90 10.14
C ARG A 118 20.07 -8.56 9.77
N GLY A 119 20.09 -9.34 8.69
CA GLY A 119 21.30 -9.99 8.18
C GLY A 119 22.18 -9.07 7.34
N ASP A 120 21.76 -7.83 7.07
CA ASP A 120 22.51 -6.89 6.24
C ASP A 120 23.85 -6.48 6.90
N ARG A 121 24.87 -6.30 6.04
CA ARG A 121 26.24 -5.96 6.49
C ARG A 121 26.28 -4.64 7.24
N LEU A 122 25.58 -3.61 6.74
CA LEU A 122 25.57 -2.29 7.35
C LEU A 122 24.84 -2.30 8.70
N MET A 123 23.75 -3.06 8.82
CA MET A 123 23.05 -3.27 10.09
C MET A 123 23.95 -3.96 11.11
N SER A 124 24.71 -4.98 10.68
CA SER A 124 25.66 -5.68 11.54
C SER A 124 26.80 -4.76 12.01
N ALA A 125 27.32 -3.91 11.13
CA ALA A 125 28.34 -2.93 11.48
C ALA A 125 27.81 -1.85 12.44
N ALA A 126 26.54 -1.45 12.29
CA ALA A 126 25.88 -0.47 13.12
C ALA A 126 25.36 -1.02 14.46
N ALA A 127 25.43 -2.34 14.70
CA ALA A 127 24.83 -3.00 15.86
C ALA A 127 25.24 -2.37 17.20
N GLY A 128 26.49 -1.91 17.32
CA GLY A 128 26.98 -1.23 18.52
C GLY A 128 26.29 0.12 18.81
N VAL A 129 25.90 0.83 17.76
CA VAL A 129 25.22 2.15 17.84
C VAL A 129 23.71 1.95 18.03
N LEU A 130 23.17 0.87 17.48
CA LEU A 130 21.74 0.53 17.56
C LEU A 130 21.33 0.01 18.96
N GLN A 131 22.26 -0.31 19.86
CA GLN A 131 21.97 -0.86 21.21
C GLN A 131 21.04 0.01 22.08
N GLY A 132 20.82 1.25 21.74
CA GLY A 132 19.89 2.15 22.45
C GLY A 132 18.56 2.41 21.74
N ILE A 133 18.33 1.77 20.59
CA ILE A 133 17.13 1.94 19.78
C ILE A 133 16.31 0.62 19.85
N ASP A 134 15.02 0.77 20.08
CA ASP A 134 14.08 -0.37 19.95
C ASP A 134 13.94 -0.76 18.47
N VAL A 135 14.76 -1.70 18.03
CA VAL A 135 14.74 -2.24 16.66
C VAL A 135 13.72 -3.38 16.59
N SER A 136 12.46 -3.04 16.88
CA SER A 136 11.34 -3.97 16.79
C SER A 136 10.99 -4.28 15.33
N ASP A 137 10.31 -5.41 15.09
CA ASP A 137 9.84 -5.79 13.76
C ASP A 137 8.90 -4.74 13.17
N ASP A 138 8.06 -4.12 13.99
CA ASP A 138 7.17 -3.04 13.56
C ASP A 138 7.96 -1.82 13.08
N TYR A 139 9.04 -1.44 13.81
CA TYR A 139 9.91 -0.34 13.40
C TYR A 139 10.63 -0.65 12.08
N LEU A 140 11.19 -1.85 11.93
CA LEU A 140 11.86 -2.26 10.69
C LEU A 140 10.88 -2.25 9.51
N TRP A 141 9.68 -2.80 9.71
CA TRP A 141 8.64 -2.79 8.70
C TRP A 141 8.20 -1.38 8.28
N GLU A 142 8.06 -0.47 9.24
CA GLU A 142 7.77 0.93 8.95
C GLU A 142 8.84 1.55 8.04
N LYS A 143 10.12 1.26 8.27
CA LYS A 143 11.22 1.76 7.43
C LYS A 143 11.22 1.14 6.03
N VAL A 144 10.87 -0.13 5.89
CA VAL A 144 10.66 -0.77 4.58
C VAL A 144 9.54 -0.07 3.83
N ARG A 145 8.39 0.14 4.47
CA ARG A 145 7.25 0.84 3.86
C ARG A 145 7.58 2.27 3.46
N ALA A 146 8.35 2.97 4.27
CA ALA A 146 8.84 4.31 3.94
C ALA A 146 9.79 4.30 2.74
N ALA A 147 10.67 3.29 2.63
CA ALA A 147 11.56 3.13 1.49
C ALA A 147 10.80 2.77 0.21
N GLU A 148 9.79 1.88 0.29
CA GLU A 148 8.89 1.58 -0.84
C GLU A 148 8.17 2.84 -1.34
N SER A 149 7.59 3.60 -0.42
CA SER A 149 6.88 4.84 -0.76
C SER A 149 7.80 5.86 -1.46
N GLU A 150 9.01 6.04 -0.94
CA GLU A 150 10.00 6.94 -1.54
C GLU A 150 10.45 6.45 -2.91
N MET A 151 10.67 5.14 -3.07
CA MET A 151 11.02 4.54 -4.35
C MET A 151 9.89 4.70 -5.37
N ALA A 152 8.64 4.45 -4.98
CA ALA A 152 7.47 4.68 -5.82
C ALA A 152 7.40 6.14 -6.31
N HIS A 153 7.65 7.08 -5.41
CA HIS A 153 7.67 8.50 -5.72
C HIS A 153 8.84 8.87 -6.66
N THR A 154 10.03 8.34 -6.40
CA THR A 154 11.22 8.57 -7.23
C THR A 154 11.05 8.02 -8.64
N LEU A 155 10.55 6.81 -8.75
CA LEU A 155 10.29 6.16 -10.05
C LEU A 155 9.00 6.68 -10.71
N ARG A 156 8.13 7.35 -9.97
CA ARG A 156 6.81 7.82 -10.42
C ARG A 156 5.96 6.67 -10.97
N VAL A 157 5.93 5.56 -10.24
CA VAL A 157 5.20 4.35 -10.61
C VAL A 157 4.63 3.69 -9.38
N PRO A 158 3.39 3.18 -9.42
CA PRO A 158 2.91 2.25 -8.40
C PRO A 158 3.77 0.98 -8.44
N LEU A 159 4.38 0.62 -7.32
CA LEU A 159 5.29 -0.54 -7.28
C LEU A 159 4.54 -1.87 -7.39
N VAL A 160 3.29 -1.89 -6.97
CA VAL A 160 2.39 -3.04 -7.09
C VAL A 160 1.25 -2.72 -8.07
N PRO A 161 0.65 -3.72 -8.71
CA PRO A 161 -0.54 -3.53 -9.51
C PRO A 161 -1.63 -2.83 -8.71
N THR A 162 -2.04 -1.65 -9.15
CA THR A 162 -3.01 -0.80 -8.47
C THR A 162 -4.12 -0.42 -9.44
N HIS A 163 -5.37 -0.57 -9.02
CA HIS A 163 -6.53 -0.17 -9.79
C HIS A 163 -6.91 1.27 -9.47
N PHE A 164 -7.15 2.08 -10.49
CA PHE A 164 -7.46 3.51 -10.35
C PHE A 164 -8.91 3.78 -10.76
N PHE A 165 -9.69 4.30 -9.81
CA PHE A 165 -11.05 4.75 -10.03
C PHE A 165 -11.08 6.27 -10.25
N ALA A 166 -11.98 6.75 -11.12
CA ALA A 166 -12.17 8.19 -11.31
C ALA A 166 -12.75 8.89 -10.07
N TYR A 167 -13.51 8.17 -9.25
CA TYR A 167 -14.13 8.63 -7.99
C TYR A 167 -14.05 7.53 -6.95
N ARG A 168 -14.42 7.88 -5.72
CA ARG A 168 -14.45 6.89 -4.62
C ARG A 168 -15.35 5.70 -5.02
N PRO A 169 -14.80 4.48 -5.05
CA PRO A 169 -15.56 3.29 -5.41
C PRO A 169 -16.58 2.91 -4.32
N THR A 170 -17.58 2.17 -4.72
CA THR A 170 -18.50 1.48 -3.81
C THR A 170 -17.86 0.20 -3.26
N ASP A 171 -18.38 -0.31 -2.14
CA ASP A 171 -17.90 -1.56 -1.55
C ASP A 171 -18.01 -2.75 -2.54
N ALA A 172 -19.04 -2.76 -3.39
CA ALA A 172 -19.20 -3.75 -4.44
C ALA A 172 -18.06 -3.70 -5.48
N GLN A 173 -17.69 -2.51 -5.94
CA GLN A 173 -16.57 -2.32 -6.88
C GLN A 173 -15.23 -2.73 -6.25
N ILE A 174 -15.02 -2.43 -4.97
CA ILE A 174 -13.83 -2.87 -4.24
C ILE A 174 -13.78 -4.39 -4.14
N ALA A 175 -14.92 -5.04 -3.87
CA ALA A 175 -15.01 -6.50 -3.79
C ALA A 175 -14.68 -7.19 -5.14
N GLU A 176 -14.99 -6.55 -6.26
CA GLU A 176 -14.68 -7.06 -7.61
C GLU A 176 -13.17 -7.08 -7.91
N LEU A 177 -12.38 -6.29 -7.19
CA LEU A 177 -10.93 -6.23 -7.38
C LEU A 177 -10.18 -7.46 -6.84
N ASP A 178 -10.88 -8.37 -6.15
CA ASP A 178 -10.29 -9.57 -5.54
C ASP A 178 -9.01 -9.24 -4.74
N GLY A 179 -9.07 -8.10 -4.01
CA GLY A 179 -8.03 -7.58 -3.15
C GLY A 179 -6.81 -6.97 -3.86
N MET A 180 -6.91 -6.59 -5.12
CA MET A 180 -5.94 -5.71 -5.74
C MET A 180 -5.94 -4.35 -5.02
N ALA A 181 -4.76 -3.73 -4.90
CA ALA A 181 -4.65 -2.36 -4.41
C ALA A 181 -5.47 -1.41 -5.28
N TRP A 182 -6.05 -0.39 -4.67
CA TRP A 182 -6.78 0.63 -5.41
C TRP A 182 -6.50 2.03 -4.89
N ASP A 183 -6.69 3.01 -5.77
CA ASP A 183 -6.55 4.43 -5.45
C ASP A 183 -7.49 5.25 -6.35
N ILE A 184 -7.54 6.54 -6.14
CA ILE A 184 -8.36 7.47 -6.92
C ILE A 184 -7.45 8.27 -7.87
N ASP A 185 -7.71 8.16 -9.17
CA ASP A 185 -7.15 9.05 -10.18
C ASP A 185 -8.28 9.94 -10.71
N PRO A 186 -8.36 11.23 -10.29
CA PRO A 186 -9.46 12.11 -10.66
C PRO A 186 -9.67 12.20 -12.16
N PRO A 187 -10.92 12.44 -12.63
CA PRO A 187 -11.22 12.55 -14.05
C PRO A 187 -10.29 13.52 -14.77
N TYR A 188 -10.09 13.27 -16.05
CA TYR A 188 -9.27 14.11 -16.94
C TYR A 188 -10.10 15.19 -17.61
N ASP A 189 -9.45 16.27 -17.94
CA ASP A 189 -10.08 17.36 -18.67
C ASP A 189 -10.27 16.97 -20.14
N TYR A 190 -11.42 17.27 -20.67
CA TYR A 190 -11.69 17.19 -22.11
C TYR A 190 -11.22 18.47 -22.80
N SER A 191 -10.48 18.32 -23.91
CA SER A 191 -10.20 19.39 -24.85
C SER A 191 -10.56 18.96 -26.27
N PRO A 192 -11.19 19.85 -27.08
CA PRO A 192 -11.46 19.54 -28.47
C PRO A 192 -10.22 19.17 -29.28
N ASP A 193 -9.05 19.71 -28.90
CA ASP A 193 -7.76 19.46 -29.56
C ASP A 193 -7.35 17.99 -29.51
N MET A 194 -7.86 17.22 -28.51
CA MET A 194 -7.60 15.79 -28.40
C MET A 194 -8.11 14.96 -29.58
N PHE A 195 -9.08 15.52 -30.33
CA PHE A 195 -9.71 14.88 -31.47
C PHE A 195 -9.38 15.55 -32.80
N GLN A 196 -8.48 16.54 -32.81
CA GLN A 196 -8.07 17.22 -34.03
C GLN A 196 -6.93 16.49 -34.73
N GLY A 197 -6.94 16.48 -36.05
CA GLY A 197 -5.95 15.80 -36.86
C GLY A 197 -5.87 14.29 -36.54
N ASP A 198 -4.67 13.80 -36.32
CA ASP A 198 -4.39 12.38 -36.04
C ASP A 198 -4.32 12.06 -34.54
N GLN A 199 -4.86 12.90 -33.66
CA GLN A 199 -4.76 12.75 -32.21
C GLN A 199 -5.59 11.58 -31.64
N TRP A 200 -6.73 11.27 -32.25
CA TRP A 200 -7.56 10.11 -31.90
C TRP A 200 -7.97 10.06 -30.41
N GLY A 201 -8.36 11.21 -29.83
CA GLY A 201 -8.73 11.26 -28.42
C GLY A 201 -7.56 10.99 -27.48
N PHE A 202 -6.41 11.57 -27.77
CA PHE A 202 -5.16 11.31 -27.06
C PHE A 202 -5.21 11.74 -25.59
N ILE A 203 -5.01 10.79 -24.69
CA ILE A 203 -4.97 10.98 -23.23
C ILE A 203 -3.60 10.49 -22.73
N VAL A 204 -3.00 11.22 -21.79
CA VAL A 204 -1.81 10.78 -21.05
C VAL A 204 -2.23 10.48 -19.62
N THR A 205 -2.10 9.22 -19.21
CA THR A 205 -2.43 8.81 -17.83
C THR A 205 -1.42 9.36 -16.83
N ARG A 206 -1.89 9.68 -15.62
CA ARG A 206 -1.04 10.12 -14.53
C ARG A 206 -0.21 8.96 -13.97
N GLN A 207 -0.80 7.77 -13.96
CA GLN A 207 -0.15 6.55 -13.47
C GLN A 207 0.25 5.64 -14.64
N ARG A 208 1.45 5.07 -14.55
CA ARG A 208 2.03 4.19 -15.57
C ARG A 208 3.10 3.29 -14.94
N PRO A 209 3.48 2.15 -15.56
CA PRO A 209 2.93 1.61 -16.82
C PRO A 209 1.48 1.15 -16.66
N ILE A 210 0.70 1.28 -17.73
CA ILE A 210 -0.69 0.78 -17.77
C ILE A 210 -0.66 -0.73 -17.88
N ILE A 211 -1.47 -1.41 -17.07
CA ILE A 211 -1.67 -2.86 -17.13
C ILE A 211 -2.88 -3.17 -17.99
N ASP A 212 -3.99 -2.51 -17.70
CA ASP A 212 -5.26 -2.71 -18.38
C ASP A 212 -6.14 -1.47 -18.25
N VAL A 213 -7.00 -1.23 -19.25
CA VAL A 213 -8.03 -0.17 -19.21
C VAL A 213 -9.39 -0.82 -19.19
N LYS A 214 -10.11 -0.66 -18.11
CA LYS A 214 -11.44 -1.29 -17.93
C LYS A 214 -12.57 -0.44 -18.43
N HIS A 215 -12.50 0.87 -18.20
CA HIS A 215 -13.61 1.75 -18.53
C HIS A 215 -13.12 3.17 -18.87
N LEU A 216 -13.68 3.75 -19.91
CA LEU A 216 -13.53 5.15 -20.27
C LEU A 216 -14.88 5.72 -20.65
N ARG A 217 -15.33 6.73 -19.96
CA ARG A 217 -16.58 7.43 -20.26
C ARG A 217 -16.46 8.93 -20.19
N PHE A 218 -17.33 9.57 -20.93
CA PHE A 218 -17.52 11.02 -20.84
C PHE A 218 -18.77 11.30 -20.00
N ALA A 219 -18.60 12.14 -18.98
CA ALA A 219 -19.67 12.58 -18.11
C ALA A 219 -19.45 14.04 -17.70
N TYR A 220 -20.52 14.82 -17.62
CA TYR A 220 -20.40 16.14 -17.03
C TYR A 220 -20.13 16.02 -15.52
N PRO A 221 -19.30 16.90 -14.92
CA PRO A 221 -18.91 16.80 -13.51
C PRO A 221 -20.08 16.82 -12.51
N SER A 222 -21.21 17.36 -12.93
CA SER A 222 -22.43 17.44 -12.10
C SER A 222 -23.41 16.30 -12.31
N GLN A 223 -23.07 15.30 -13.13
CA GLN A 223 -23.95 14.19 -13.48
C GLN A 223 -23.33 12.87 -13.09
N ASP A 224 -24.07 12.06 -12.33
CA ASP A 224 -23.64 10.71 -11.92
C ASP A 224 -23.60 9.71 -13.08
N LYS A 225 -24.35 10.00 -14.17
CA LYS A 225 -24.41 9.16 -15.35
C LYS A 225 -23.61 9.73 -16.50
N GLY A 226 -22.69 8.91 -17.04
CA GLY A 226 -22.01 9.22 -18.30
C GLY A 226 -23.02 9.36 -19.43
N PHE A 227 -22.73 10.27 -20.36
CA PHE A 227 -23.53 10.41 -21.59
C PHE A 227 -22.95 9.60 -22.75
N LEU A 228 -21.68 9.19 -22.64
CA LEU A 228 -21.01 8.38 -23.65
C LEU A 228 -19.99 7.45 -23.00
N ASP A 229 -20.25 6.16 -23.09
CA ASP A 229 -19.31 5.10 -22.72
C ASP A 229 -18.54 4.67 -23.95
N ILE A 230 -17.20 4.62 -23.83
CA ILE A 230 -16.33 4.20 -24.92
C ILE A 230 -16.16 2.69 -24.85
N PRO A 231 -16.46 1.95 -25.95
CA PRO A 231 -16.19 0.52 -26.00
C PRO A 231 -14.70 0.23 -25.77
N VAL A 232 -14.40 -0.77 -24.93
CA VAL A 232 -13.03 -1.13 -24.57
C VAL A 232 -12.21 -1.54 -25.79
N ASP A 233 -12.82 -2.16 -26.79
CA ASP A 233 -12.20 -2.55 -28.06
C ASP A 233 -11.76 -1.36 -28.94
N TRP A 234 -12.21 -0.13 -28.65
CA TRP A 234 -11.73 1.09 -29.29
C TRP A 234 -10.50 1.69 -28.58
N ILE A 235 -10.21 1.24 -27.36
CA ILE A 235 -9.14 1.79 -26.58
C ILE A 235 -7.82 1.14 -27.01
N ARG A 236 -6.88 1.97 -27.43
CA ARG A 236 -5.50 1.56 -27.72
C ARG A 236 -4.58 2.30 -26.79
N TYR A 237 -3.70 1.59 -26.12
CA TYR A 237 -2.77 2.22 -25.18
C TYR A 237 -1.34 1.72 -25.34
N ASP A 238 -0.39 2.65 -25.10
CA ASP A 238 1.00 2.32 -24.88
C ASP A 238 1.22 2.20 -23.36
N ALA A 239 1.45 0.97 -22.92
CA ALA A 239 1.58 0.65 -21.51
C ALA A 239 2.69 1.48 -20.82
N LYS A 240 3.88 1.56 -21.41
CA LYS A 240 5.03 2.24 -20.81
C LYS A 240 4.91 3.76 -20.83
N ALA A 241 4.43 4.30 -21.92
CA ALA A 241 4.28 5.74 -22.07
C ALA A 241 3.04 6.30 -21.33
N GLY A 242 2.09 5.43 -21.00
CA GLY A 242 0.81 5.85 -20.42
C GLY A 242 -0.09 6.58 -21.39
N HIS A 243 0.08 6.32 -22.69
CA HIS A 243 -0.72 6.97 -23.74
C HIS A 243 -1.94 6.14 -24.08
N ILE A 244 -3.10 6.75 -24.10
CA ILE A 244 -4.37 6.15 -24.53
C ILE A 244 -4.87 6.89 -25.76
N ARG A 245 -5.41 6.14 -26.72
CA ARG A 245 -6.09 6.66 -27.92
C ARG A 245 -7.41 5.93 -28.14
N ILE A 246 -8.40 6.67 -28.63
CA ILE A 246 -9.73 6.13 -28.90
C ILE A 246 -9.83 5.91 -30.41
N VAL A 247 -9.61 4.66 -30.86
CA VAL A 247 -9.62 4.29 -32.27
C VAL A 247 -10.78 3.33 -32.51
N PRO A 248 -11.87 3.78 -33.17
CA PRO A 248 -13.02 2.93 -33.46
C PRO A 248 -12.63 1.67 -34.24
N SER A 249 -13.18 0.54 -33.84
CA SER A 249 -12.92 -0.76 -34.48
C SER A 249 -13.66 -0.96 -35.81
N SER A 250 -14.68 -0.12 -36.08
CA SER A 250 -15.50 -0.21 -37.30
C SER A 250 -15.66 1.18 -37.97
N PRO A 251 -15.46 1.26 -39.29
CA PRO A 251 -15.67 2.51 -40.05
C PRO A 251 -17.11 3.07 -39.93
N ALA A 252 -18.10 2.21 -39.74
CA ALA A 252 -19.50 2.64 -39.58
C ALA A 252 -19.73 3.41 -38.28
N VAL A 253 -18.90 3.18 -37.25
CA VAL A 253 -19.00 3.85 -35.96
C VAL A 253 -18.11 5.10 -35.93
N PHE A 254 -17.21 5.26 -36.87
CA PHE A 254 -16.33 6.42 -37.00
C PHE A 254 -17.09 7.75 -37.04
N MET A 255 -18.27 7.75 -37.64
CA MET A 255 -19.13 8.94 -37.72
C MET A 255 -19.74 9.32 -36.36
N SER A 256 -19.93 8.39 -35.45
CA SER A 256 -20.53 8.67 -34.13
C SER A 256 -19.57 9.30 -33.12
N MET A 257 -18.26 9.10 -33.30
CA MET A 257 -17.20 9.70 -32.49
C MET A 257 -16.50 10.88 -33.19
N SER A 258 -17.11 11.41 -34.22
CA SER A 258 -16.50 12.53 -34.94
C SER A 258 -16.38 13.74 -34.02
N ALA A 259 -15.35 14.57 -34.28
CA ALA A 259 -15.16 15.85 -33.64
C ALA A 259 -16.45 16.72 -33.64
N PHE A 260 -17.34 16.47 -34.62
CA PHE A 260 -18.62 17.12 -34.73
C PHE A 260 -19.57 16.80 -33.55
N ILE A 261 -19.72 15.54 -33.16
CA ILE A 261 -20.60 15.18 -32.03
C ILE A 261 -20.04 15.69 -30.72
N MET A 262 -18.73 15.53 -30.50
CA MET A 262 -18.09 16.08 -29.32
C MET A 262 -18.16 17.62 -29.31
N THR A 263 -17.98 18.29 -30.45
CA THR A 263 -18.15 19.71 -30.57
C THR A 263 -19.59 20.15 -30.32
N ALA A 264 -20.57 19.39 -30.80
CA ALA A 264 -21.99 19.68 -30.56
C ALA A 264 -22.38 19.52 -29.09
N LEU A 265 -21.84 18.50 -28.40
CA LEU A 265 -22.10 18.25 -26.98
C LEU A 265 -21.37 19.23 -26.06
N THR A 266 -20.17 19.65 -26.43
CA THR A 266 -19.33 20.52 -25.61
C THR A 266 -19.33 21.97 -26.00
N GLY A 267 -20.00 22.32 -27.12
CA GLY A 267 -19.95 23.65 -27.73
C GLY A 267 -18.54 24.04 -28.18
N GLY A 268 -17.68 23.08 -28.45
CA GLY A 268 -16.28 23.31 -28.84
C GLY A 268 -15.38 23.83 -27.71
N ARG A 269 -15.80 23.69 -26.45
CA ARG A 269 -15.08 24.17 -25.26
C ARG A 269 -14.39 23.03 -24.55
N SER A 270 -13.30 23.34 -23.87
CA SER A 270 -12.69 22.43 -22.89
C SER A 270 -13.60 22.33 -21.68
N ILE A 271 -13.76 21.10 -21.17
CA ILE A 271 -14.58 20.81 -19.99
C ILE A 271 -13.70 20.07 -18.97
N PRO A 272 -13.44 20.67 -17.80
CA PRO A 272 -12.67 20.03 -16.76
C PRO A 272 -13.39 18.81 -16.20
N PHE A 273 -12.63 17.78 -15.81
CA PHE A 273 -13.11 16.55 -15.16
C PHE A 273 -14.18 15.77 -15.93
N MET A 274 -14.22 15.90 -17.24
CA MET A 274 -15.25 15.27 -18.07
C MET A 274 -14.94 13.81 -18.42
N MET A 275 -13.65 13.46 -18.51
CA MET A 275 -13.25 12.10 -18.91
C MET A 275 -12.93 11.25 -17.68
N GLN A 276 -13.77 10.26 -17.42
CA GLN A 276 -13.64 9.32 -16.34
C GLN A 276 -12.96 8.06 -16.87
N LEU A 277 -11.75 7.83 -16.42
CA LEU A 277 -10.93 6.68 -16.79
C LEU A 277 -10.81 5.74 -15.60
N GLU A 278 -11.06 4.46 -15.84
CA GLU A 278 -10.86 3.38 -14.88
C GLU A 278 -9.87 2.39 -15.47
N TYR A 279 -8.74 2.22 -14.80
CA TYR A 279 -7.62 1.44 -15.32
C TYR A 279 -6.75 0.89 -14.20
N SER A 280 -5.94 -0.09 -14.52
CA SER A 280 -4.91 -0.62 -13.63
C SER A 280 -3.53 -0.20 -14.12
N ALA A 281 -2.66 0.21 -13.21
CA ALA A 281 -1.28 0.56 -13.51
C ALA A 281 -0.34 0.05 -12.41
N GLY A 282 0.95 -0.02 -12.73
CA GLY A 282 1.98 -0.47 -11.80
C GLY A 282 2.87 -1.57 -12.37
N LEU A 283 3.74 -2.09 -11.53
CA LEU A 283 4.67 -3.14 -11.93
C LEU A 283 4.06 -4.52 -11.73
N VAL A 284 3.99 -5.30 -12.80
CA VAL A 284 3.55 -6.70 -12.76
C VAL A 284 4.79 -7.59 -12.62
N ASP A 285 4.77 -8.52 -11.66
CA ASP A 285 5.87 -9.44 -11.36
C ASP A 285 7.20 -8.71 -11.10
N ALA A 286 7.16 -7.65 -10.28
CA ALA A 286 8.32 -6.82 -10.01
C ALA A 286 9.50 -7.63 -9.43
N GLU A 287 9.22 -8.64 -8.61
CA GLU A 287 10.23 -9.55 -8.05
C GLU A 287 11.05 -10.26 -9.12
N THR A 288 10.40 -10.70 -10.19
CA THR A 288 11.06 -11.43 -11.27
C THR A 288 11.68 -10.51 -12.32
N LYS A 289 10.98 -9.41 -12.65
CA LYS A 289 11.39 -8.51 -13.74
C LYS A 289 12.38 -7.44 -13.32
N PHE A 290 12.35 -7.05 -12.05
CA PHE A 290 13.15 -5.96 -11.50
C PHE A 290 13.75 -6.32 -10.13
N PRO A 291 14.54 -7.43 -10.02
CA PRO A 291 15.13 -7.83 -8.74
C PRO A 291 16.03 -6.74 -8.14
N GLU A 292 16.66 -5.92 -8.99
CA GLU A 292 17.45 -4.76 -8.59
C GLU A 292 16.62 -3.69 -7.86
N LEU A 293 15.31 -3.59 -8.14
CA LEU A 293 14.40 -2.70 -7.44
C LEU A 293 14.24 -3.12 -5.97
N LEU A 294 14.05 -4.42 -5.72
CA LEU A 294 13.91 -4.95 -4.36
C LEU A 294 15.19 -4.73 -3.55
N ASP A 295 16.36 -4.95 -4.18
CA ASP A 295 17.65 -4.70 -3.56
C ASP A 295 17.83 -3.22 -3.20
N ALA A 296 17.46 -2.31 -4.10
CA ALA A 296 17.52 -0.87 -3.86
C ALA A 296 16.61 -0.43 -2.70
N ILE A 297 15.38 -0.97 -2.61
CA ILE A 297 14.45 -0.64 -1.52
C ILE A 297 14.99 -1.16 -0.18
N LYS A 298 15.53 -2.38 -0.12
CA LYS A 298 16.15 -2.93 1.10
C LYS A 298 17.33 -2.07 1.56
N LYS A 299 18.23 -1.71 0.66
CA LYS A 299 19.34 -0.80 0.96
C LYS A 299 18.87 0.57 1.46
N MET A 300 17.83 1.12 0.84
CA MET A 300 17.23 2.38 1.29
C MET A 300 16.62 2.27 2.67
N ALA A 301 15.94 1.17 3.00
CA ALA A 301 15.40 0.90 4.32
C ALA A 301 16.52 0.83 5.37
N VAL A 302 17.61 0.11 5.07
CA VAL A 302 18.80 0.03 5.94
C VAL A 302 19.41 1.42 6.18
N LEU A 303 19.56 2.23 5.13
CA LEU A 303 20.06 3.60 5.28
C LEU A 303 19.18 4.46 6.19
N LYS A 304 17.84 4.32 6.10
CA LYS A 304 16.90 5.02 6.97
C LYS A 304 17.05 4.59 8.44
N ILE A 305 17.22 3.29 8.70
CA ILE A 305 17.39 2.75 10.05
C ILE A 305 18.70 3.26 10.66
N VAL A 306 19.78 3.14 9.91
CA VAL A 306 21.11 3.57 10.36
C VAL A 306 21.16 5.10 10.50
N GLY A 307 20.56 5.83 9.55
CA GLY A 307 20.47 7.29 9.62
C GLY A 307 19.75 7.78 10.88
N ASP A 308 18.66 7.14 11.29
CA ASP A 308 17.94 7.50 12.52
C ASP A 308 18.82 7.28 13.78
N ALA A 309 19.69 6.27 13.75
CA ALA A 309 20.62 5.98 14.85
C ALA A 309 21.71 7.04 14.99
N PHE A 310 22.12 7.64 13.86
CA PHE A 310 23.18 8.64 13.81
C PHE A 310 22.68 10.09 13.90
N LEU A 311 21.37 10.33 13.89
CA LEU A 311 20.86 11.68 14.16
C LEU A 311 21.29 12.09 15.57
N PRO A 312 22.04 13.19 15.74
CA PRO A 312 22.59 13.58 17.02
C PRO A 312 21.47 13.95 17.98
N LYS A 313 21.13 13.04 18.88
CA LYS A 313 20.55 13.42 20.16
C LYS A 313 21.69 14.07 20.94
N SER A 314 21.91 15.39 20.75
CA SER A 314 22.84 16.26 21.48
C SER A 314 23.91 15.52 22.30
N GLY A 315 24.98 15.09 21.64
CA GLY A 315 26.11 14.43 22.31
C GLY A 315 27.05 13.87 21.25
N SER A 316 28.28 14.41 21.22
CA SER A 316 29.34 13.91 20.36
C SER A 316 29.69 12.47 20.72
N ILE A 317 29.37 11.52 19.89
CA ILE A 317 29.97 10.19 19.93
C ILE A 317 31.21 10.24 19.05
N SER A 318 32.35 10.53 19.67
CA SER A 318 33.67 10.37 19.04
C SER A 318 34.17 8.96 19.36
N GLY A 319 33.87 8.02 18.47
CA GLY A 319 34.57 6.74 18.42
C GLY A 319 35.44 6.77 17.16
N ASP A 320 36.70 7.22 17.31
CA ASP A 320 37.68 7.25 16.22
C ASP A 320 37.73 5.86 15.54
N GLY A 321 37.41 5.80 14.26
CA GLY A 321 37.47 4.60 13.41
C GLY A 321 36.11 3.96 13.09
N LEU A 322 35.12 3.94 13.99
CA LEU A 322 33.81 3.33 13.73
C LEU A 322 32.91 4.25 12.91
N SER A 323 32.93 5.54 13.18
CA SER A 323 32.14 6.53 12.47
C SER A 323 32.57 6.70 11.01
N GLU A 324 33.88 6.55 10.76
CA GLU A 324 34.46 6.71 9.41
C GLU A 324 34.14 5.50 8.51
N SER A 325 34.20 4.28 9.04
CA SER A 325 33.84 3.07 8.27
C SER A 325 32.33 3.01 7.96
N ILE A 326 31.47 3.44 8.87
CA ILE A 326 30.01 3.46 8.65
C ILE A 326 29.63 4.54 7.63
N SER A 327 30.27 5.71 7.66
CA SER A 327 30.00 6.76 6.67
C SER A 327 30.39 6.33 5.25
N ILE A 328 31.50 5.63 5.09
CA ILE A 328 31.94 5.08 3.79
C ILE A 328 30.93 4.04 3.28
N ASP A 329 30.47 3.14 4.15
CA ASP A 329 29.48 2.14 3.77
C ASP A 329 28.13 2.76 3.40
N MET A 330 27.70 3.81 4.07
CA MET A 330 26.47 4.56 3.72
C MET A 330 26.58 5.23 2.34
N GLU A 331 27.72 5.84 2.01
CA GLU A 331 27.96 6.42 0.69
C GLU A 331 27.96 5.35 -0.41
N GLU A 332 28.53 4.18 -0.15
CA GLU A 332 28.49 3.04 -1.09
C GLU A 332 27.06 2.57 -1.36
N TYR A 333 26.22 2.45 -0.32
CA TYR A 333 24.81 2.09 -0.45
C TYR A 333 24.04 3.14 -1.25
N GLN A 334 24.24 4.42 -0.94
CA GLN A 334 23.61 5.51 -1.67
C GLN A 334 24.03 5.51 -3.14
N GLY A 335 25.33 5.36 -3.41
CA GLY A 335 25.85 5.26 -4.76
C GLY A 335 25.31 4.05 -5.55
N THR A 336 25.09 2.93 -4.86
CA THR A 336 24.48 1.73 -5.46
C THR A 336 23.02 1.98 -5.81
N ILE A 337 22.24 2.61 -4.92
CA ILE A 337 20.84 2.96 -5.16
C ILE A 337 20.73 3.90 -6.37
N ASP A 338 21.56 4.95 -6.40
CA ASP A 338 21.57 5.92 -7.51
C ASP A 338 21.94 5.26 -8.85
N HIS A 339 22.89 4.32 -8.82
CA HIS A 339 23.27 3.55 -10.00
C HIS A 339 22.14 2.62 -10.49
N ILE A 340 21.40 1.99 -9.59
CA ILE A 340 20.25 1.16 -9.93
C ILE A 340 19.13 2.01 -10.55
N ILE A 341 18.82 3.17 -9.96
CA ILE A 341 17.73 4.05 -10.41
C ILE A 341 18.08 4.66 -11.78
N ASN A 342 19.25 5.27 -11.90
CA ASN A 342 19.63 6.10 -13.05
C ASN A 342 20.48 5.37 -14.07
N GLY A 343 21.11 4.26 -13.70
CA GLY A 343 22.09 3.54 -14.52
C GLY A 343 23.48 4.19 -14.50
N PRO A 344 24.46 3.62 -15.22
CA PRO A 344 25.77 4.22 -15.41
C PRO A 344 25.64 5.60 -16.04
N LYS A 345 26.50 6.55 -15.65
CA LYS A 345 26.45 7.96 -16.12
C LYS A 345 26.40 8.14 -17.63
N ASP A 346 26.89 7.16 -18.37
CA ASP A 346 26.98 7.18 -19.84
C ASP A 346 25.99 6.22 -20.52
N SER A 347 25.04 5.63 -19.80
CA SER A 347 24.08 4.68 -20.36
C SER A 347 22.65 4.94 -19.88
N ASN A 348 21.69 4.75 -20.77
CA ASN A 348 20.26 4.80 -20.46
C ASN A 348 19.77 3.46 -19.84
N GLY A 349 20.54 2.87 -18.92
CA GLY A 349 20.32 1.50 -18.44
C GLY A 349 19.63 1.35 -17.09
N GLY A 350 19.31 2.43 -16.37
CA GLY A 350 18.69 2.36 -15.04
C GLY A 350 17.21 1.97 -15.04
N LEU A 351 16.65 1.74 -13.84
CA LEU A 351 15.24 1.39 -13.64
C LEU A 351 14.29 2.41 -14.30
N MET A 352 14.61 3.69 -14.23
CA MET A 352 13.82 4.75 -14.89
C MET A 352 13.62 4.49 -16.37
N THR A 353 14.68 4.08 -17.08
CA THR A 353 14.61 3.77 -18.50
C THR A 353 13.94 2.43 -18.79
N LYS A 354 14.20 1.42 -17.94
CA LYS A 354 13.59 0.08 -18.11
C LYS A 354 12.05 0.16 -17.94
N ILE A 355 11.59 0.95 -17.01
CA ILE A 355 10.16 1.07 -16.67
C ILE A 355 9.44 1.99 -17.68
N HIS A 356 9.98 3.18 -17.91
CA HIS A 356 9.31 4.22 -18.71
C HIS A 356 9.72 4.25 -20.19
N GLY A 357 10.73 3.46 -20.57
CA GLY A 357 11.31 3.53 -21.89
C GLY A 357 12.25 4.75 -22.08
N ILE A 358 12.89 4.80 -23.22
CA ILE A 358 13.80 5.91 -23.58
C ILE A 358 12.95 7.13 -23.94
N ARG A 359 13.08 8.22 -23.20
CA ARG A 359 12.50 9.50 -23.58
C ARG A 359 13.45 10.22 -24.53
N LEU A 360 13.13 10.25 -25.81
CA LEU A 360 13.75 11.19 -26.74
C LEU A 360 13.21 12.59 -26.42
N VAL A 361 14.02 13.40 -25.75
CA VAL A 361 13.77 14.84 -25.66
C VAL A 361 14.26 15.43 -26.98
N ILE A 362 13.35 15.68 -27.92
CA ILE A 362 13.65 16.48 -29.10
C ILE A 362 13.68 17.93 -28.59
N MET A 363 14.89 18.48 -28.46
CA MET A 363 15.08 19.91 -28.20
C MET A 363 14.86 20.71 -29.48
#